data_56d657ef58f41528241cc0c96853e90d
#
_entry.id   56d657ef58f41528241cc0c96853e90d
#
_cell.length_a   1.000
_cell.length_b   1.000
_cell.length_c   1.000
_cell.angle_alpha   90.00
_cell.angle_beta   90.00
_cell.angle_gamma   90.00
#
_symmetry.space_group_name_H-M   'P 1'
#
loop_
_entity.id
_entity.type
_entity.pdbx_description
1 polymer ?
#
loop_
_entity_poly.entity_id
_entity_poly.type
_entity_poly.pdbx_seq_one_letter_code
_entity_poly.pdbx_strand_id
1 'polypeptide(L)'
;MSKTSKIIQIVLLVAIVAAGINLYLNFRNRHVQFVQPKPAETALDPDYYVTPKKLHPQDLKDAKELTKQPVWVRDGYRYAYYPYAERSDYDHIAGTLTPLEKLDIKDVALDRTPGSTNQKQVLAIFEKDGKRYSVPIGIDDEGNFKIYSDEMFFIQDPHDLYKHWSPEMWKAIDNHEVKPGMNEIQATFAIGMGAPEGTGLGNPRIVNFPNNGHPVRITFTNGKATDIQQGS
;
A
#
# COMPACT_ATOMS: atom_id res chain seq x y z
N MET A 1 66.02 -47.78 -32.49
CA MET A 1 65.10 -47.26 -31.49
C MET A 1 64.59 -48.41 -30.61
N SER A 2 64.84 -48.32 -29.32
CA SER A 2 64.43 -49.38 -28.40
C SER A 2 62.89 -49.44 -28.26
N LYS A 3 62.40 -50.65 -27.96
CA LYS A 3 60.90 -50.81 -27.75
C LYS A 3 60.35 -49.84 -26.70
N THR A 4 61.18 -49.50 -25.69
CA THR A 4 60.89 -48.56 -24.63
C THR A 4 60.63 -47.10 -25.14
N SER A 5 61.47 -46.68 -26.13
CA SER A 5 61.29 -45.33 -26.74
C SER A 5 60.01 -45.19 -27.51
N LYS A 6 59.53 -46.24 -28.20
CA LYS A 6 58.26 -46.25 -28.91
C LYS A 6 57.09 -46.21 -27.95
N ILE A 7 57.13 -46.90 -26.81
CA ILE A 7 56.09 -46.89 -25.80
C ILE A 7 55.95 -45.49 -25.19
N ILE A 8 57.11 -44.84 -24.85
CA ILE A 8 57.07 -43.46 -24.30
C ILE A 8 56.50 -42.49 -25.28
N GLN A 9 56.78 -42.59 -26.58
CA GLN A 9 56.21 -41.74 -27.62
C GLN A 9 54.72 -41.92 -27.75
N ILE A 10 54.18 -43.15 -27.67
CA ILE A 10 52.73 -43.43 -27.73
C ILE A 10 52.06 -42.87 -26.52
N VAL A 11 52.62 -43.05 -25.31
CA VAL A 11 52.02 -42.48 -24.06
C VAL A 11 51.94 -40.95 -24.11
N LEU A 12 53.01 -40.33 -24.62
CA LEU A 12 53.09 -38.86 -24.74
C LEU A 12 52.02 -38.33 -25.74
N LEU A 13 51.85 -39.05 -26.86
CA LEU A 13 50.86 -38.70 -27.88
C LEU A 13 49.43 -38.82 -27.35
N VAL A 14 49.14 -39.87 -26.60
CA VAL A 14 47.81 -40.05 -25.95
C VAL A 14 47.57 -38.94 -24.91
N ALA A 15 48.57 -38.55 -24.13
CA ALA A 15 48.45 -37.48 -23.15
C ALA A 15 48.17 -36.12 -23.81
N ILE A 16 48.81 -35.80 -24.94
CA ILE A 16 48.57 -34.56 -25.70
C ILE A 16 47.17 -34.55 -26.28
N VAL A 17 46.69 -35.66 -26.84
CA VAL A 17 45.32 -35.77 -27.39
C VAL A 17 44.30 -35.60 -26.27
N ALA A 18 44.48 -36.25 -25.12
CA ALA A 18 43.58 -36.11 -23.98
C ALA A 18 43.54 -34.67 -23.43
N ALA A 19 44.72 -34.01 -23.34
CA ALA A 19 44.80 -32.60 -22.95
C ALA A 19 44.08 -31.67 -23.95
N GLY A 20 44.23 -31.91 -25.26
CA GLY A 20 43.57 -31.17 -26.33
C GLY A 20 42.06 -31.31 -26.27
N ILE A 21 41.55 -32.52 -26.06
CA ILE A 21 40.11 -32.78 -25.89
C ILE A 21 39.57 -32.06 -24.65
N ASN A 22 40.31 -32.12 -23.55
CA ASN A 22 39.89 -31.45 -22.31
C ASN A 22 39.86 -29.92 -22.45
N LEU A 23 40.87 -29.35 -23.13
CA LEU A 23 40.91 -27.92 -23.45
C LEU A 23 39.74 -27.52 -24.38
N TYR A 24 39.46 -28.32 -25.40
CA TYR A 24 38.34 -28.08 -26.33
C TYR A 24 36.97 -28.15 -25.62
N LEU A 25 36.74 -29.13 -24.75
CA LEU A 25 35.53 -29.26 -23.98
C LEU A 25 35.36 -28.09 -23.00
N ASN A 26 36.43 -27.69 -22.32
CA ASN A 26 36.41 -26.53 -21.45
C ASN A 26 36.16 -25.22 -22.21
N PHE A 27 36.75 -25.04 -23.37
CA PHE A 27 36.53 -23.90 -24.25
C PHE A 27 35.08 -23.87 -24.73
N ARG A 28 34.54 -24.99 -25.20
CA ARG A 28 33.15 -25.12 -25.62
C ARG A 28 32.18 -24.81 -24.49
N ASN A 29 32.42 -25.30 -23.27
CA ASN A 29 31.57 -25.06 -22.11
C ASN A 29 31.62 -23.60 -21.62
N ARG A 30 32.77 -22.90 -21.80
CA ARG A 30 32.88 -21.46 -21.49
C ARG A 30 32.14 -20.58 -22.52
N HIS A 31 31.94 -21.06 -23.73
CA HIS A 31 31.19 -20.35 -24.78
C HIS A 31 29.74 -20.74 -24.87
N VAL A 32 29.21 -21.61 -24.00
CA VAL A 32 27.80 -21.68 -23.75
C VAL A 32 27.43 -20.39 -23.01
N GLN A 33 27.13 -19.33 -23.77
CA GLN A 33 26.49 -18.15 -23.20
C GLN A 33 25.23 -18.66 -22.53
N PHE A 34 25.20 -18.57 -21.18
CA PHE A 34 23.94 -18.56 -20.48
C PHE A 34 23.20 -17.33 -21.01
N VAL A 35 22.38 -17.55 -22.02
CA VAL A 35 21.32 -16.60 -22.33
C VAL A 35 20.43 -16.65 -21.11
N GLN A 36 20.70 -15.75 -20.16
CA GLN A 36 19.70 -15.48 -19.13
C GLN A 36 18.42 -15.14 -19.90
N PRO A 37 17.34 -15.89 -19.71
CA PRO A 37 16.08 -15.48 -20.28
C PRO A 37 15.89 -14.04 -19.84
N LYS A 38 15.79 -13.10 -20.80
CA LYS A 38 15.45 -11.71 -20.53
C LYS A 38 14.21 -11.80 -19.62
N PRO A 39 14.26 -11.28 -18.39
CA PRO A 39 13.06 -11.26 -17.54
C PRO A 39 11.96 -10.71 -18.43
N ALA A 40 10.85 -11.42 -18.56
CA ALA A 40 9.70 -10.86 -19.22
C ALA A 40 9.50 -9.49 -18.57
N GLU A 41 9.56 -8.42 -19.34
CA GLU A 41 9.19 -7.08 -18.86
C GLU A 41 7.70 -7.20 -18.54
N THR A 42 7.40 -7.70 -17.34
CA THR A 42 6.07 -7.63 -16.78
C THR A 42 5.85 -6.15 -16.57
N ALA A 43 5.07 -5.53 -17.44
CA ALA A 43 4.68 -4.15 -17.25
C ALA A 43 4.17 -4.04 -15.81
N LEU A 44 4.78 -3.15 -15.04
CA LEU A 44 4.35 -2.93 -13.66
C LEU A 44 2.88 -2.52 -13.67
N ASP A 45 2.15 -2.98 -12.66
CA ASP A 45 0.74 -2.60 -12.50
C ASP A 45 0.65 -1.07 -12.51
N PRO A 46 -0.25 -0.46 -13.30
CA PRO A 46 -0.43 1.00 -13.37
C PRO A 46 -0.58 1.66 -12.00
N ASP A 47 -1.09 0.94 -10.99
CA ASP A 47 -1.22 1.44 -9.62
C ASP A 47 0.12 1.84 -8.99
N TYR A 48 1.24 1.22 -9.39
CA TYR A 48 2.58 1.58 -8.91
C TYR A 48 3.06 2.97 -9.36
N TYR A 49 2.45 3.52 -10.41
CA TYR A 49 2.79 4.85 -10.93
C TYR A 49 1.94 5.97 -10.34
N VAL A 50 0.89 5.63 -9.58
CA VAL A 50 0.03 6.63 -8.95
C VAL A 50 0.76 7.27 -7.77
N THR A 51 1.03 8.56 -7.89
CA THR A 51 1.70 9.35 -6.84
C THR A 51 0.77 10.48 -6.39
N PRO A 52 -0.02 10.26 -5.33
CA PRO A 52 -0.88 11.31 -4.79
C PRO A 52 -0.08 12.51 -4.29
N LYS A 53 -0.59 13.71 -4.51
CA LYS A 53 -0.02 14.92 -3.91
C LYS A 53 -0.21 14.88 -2.40
N LYS A 54 0.74 15.48 -1.69
CA LYS A 54 0.76 15.62 -0.23
C LYS A 54 1.00 17.07 0.16
N LEU A 55 0.48 17.48 1.31
CA LEU A 55 0.66 18.83 1.84
C LEU A 55 1.91 18.95 2.71
N HIS A 56 2.31 17.88 3.38
CA HIS A 56 3.42 17.84 4.34
C HIS A 56 3.33 18.93 5.43
N PRO A 57 2.19 19.08 6.11
CA PRO A 57 2.01 20.14 7.09
C PRO A 57 2.97 19.97 8.26
N GLN A 58 3.67 21.06 8.61
CA GLN A 58 4.64 21.10 9.71
C GLN A 58 4.06 21.78 10.96
N ASP A 59 3.00 22.54 10.80
CA ASP A 59 2.33 23.27 11.87
C ASP A 59 0.82 23.42 11.60
N LEU A 60 0.14 24.12 12.54
CA LEU A 60 -1.30 24.36 12.42
C LEU A 60 -1.66 25.22 11.19
N LYS A 61 -0.78 26.16 10.81
CA LYS A 61 -1.02 27.02 9.65
C LYS A 61 -0.98 26.22 8.36
N ASP A 62 0.00 25.35 8.23
CA ASP A 62 0.12 24.46 7.06
C ASP A 62 -1.07 23.49 7.00
N ALA A 63 -1.49 22.95 8.14
CA ALA A 63 -2.65 22.05 8.19
C ALA A 63 -3.96 22.73 7.76
N LYS A 64 -4.08 24.06 7.91
CA LYS A 64 -5.23 24.82 7.40
C LYS A 64 -5.34 24.82 5.87
N GLU A 65 -4.33 24.42 5.13
CA GLU A 65 -4.42 24.22 3.68
C GLU A 65 -5.49 23.17 3.32
N LEU A 66 -5.82 22.23 4.23
CA LEU A 66 -6.91 21.26 4.08
C LEU A 66 -8.28 21.92 3.87
N THR A 67 -8.46 23.17 4.31
CA THR A 67 -9.74 23.90 4.16
C THR A 67 -9.96 24.46 2.75
N LYS A 68 -8.93 24.43 1.88
CA LYS A 68 -8.98 25.06 0.56
C LYS A 68 -9.55 24.17 -0.54
N GLN A 69 -9.62 22.88 -0.31
CA GLN A 69 -10.15 21.88 -1.24
C GLN A 69 -10.83 20.74 -0.49
N PRO A 70 -11.71 19.99 -1.16
CA PRO A 70 -12.22 18.75 -0.61
C PRO A 70 -11.08 17.76 -0.35
N VAL A 71 -11.27 16.90 0.64
CA VAL A 71 -10.38 15.77 0.89
C VAL A 71 -11.18 14.47 0.87
N TRP A 72 -10.51 13.36 0.58
CA TRP A 72 -11.13 12.03 0.56
C TRP A 72 -10.42 11.13 1.56
N VAL A 73 -11.19 10.41 2.36
CA VAL A 73 -10.63 9.49 3.36
C VAL A 73 -9.90 8.35 2.68
N ARG A 74 -8.63 8.17 3.02
CA ARG A 74 -7.77 7.15 2.41
C ARG A 74 -7.97 5.78 3.05
N ASP A 75 -7.83 5.72 4.37
CA ASP A 75 -7.88 4.48 5.15
C ASP A 75 -9.16 4.45 5.97
N GLY A 76 -10.27 4.16 5.32
CA GLY A 76 -11.59 4.15 5.94
C GLY A 76 -11.71 3.21 7.13
N TYR A 77 -12.67 3.50 8.00
CA TYR A 77 -13.01 2.78 9.24
C TYR A 77 -11.93 2.76 10.31
N ARG A 78 -10.88 3.56 10.17
CA ARG A 78 -9.80 3.69 11.17
C ARG A 78 -9.94 4.91 12.06
N TYR A 79 -10.61 5.95 11.59
CA TYR A 79 -10.62 7.26 12.21
C TYR A 79 -12.00 7.55 12.78
N ALA A 80 -12.08 7.49 14.13
CA ALA A 80 -13.28 7.93 14.84
C ALA A 80 -13.40 9.46 14.76
N TYR A 81 -14.61 9.94 14.57
CA TYR A 81 -14.94 11.36 14.64
C TYR A 81 -15.92 11.63 15.77
N TYR A 82 -15.88 12.85 16.27
CA TYR A 82 -16.57 13.25 17.50
C TYR A 82 -17.45 14.47 17.25
N PRO A 83 -18.57 14.63 17.96
CA PRO A 83 -19.37 15.86 17.93
C PRO A 83 -18.47 17.05 18.30
N TYR A 84 -18.66 18.18 17.60
CA TYR A 84 -17.88 19.37 17.80
C TYR A 84 -18.78 20.61 17.94
N ALA A 85 -18.65 21.30 19.08
CA ALA A 85 -19.23 22.62 19.28
C ALA A 85 -18.08 23.65 19.41
N GLU A 86 -17.70 24.02 20.63
CA GLU A 86 -16.50 24.80 20.92
C GLU A 86 -15.28 23.90 21.14
N ARG A 87 -15.53 22.61 21.45
CA ARG A 87 -14.55 21.55 21.69
C ARG A 87 -15.09 20.21 21.19
N SER A 88 -14.17 19.26 21.02
CA SER A 88 -14.55 17.87 20.74
C SER A 88 -15.12 17.18 21.96
N ASP A 89 -16.22 16.49 21.75
CA ASP A 89 -16.82 15.61 22.77
C ASP A 89 -16.23 14.20 22.62
N TYR A 90 -15.05 13.99 23.23
CA TYR A 90 -14.35 12.72 23.14
C TYR A 90 -15.02 11.56 23.90
N ASP A 91 -16.01 11.86 24.73
CA ASP A 91 -16.75 10.84 25.48
C ASP A 91 -17.82 10.17 24.59
N HIS A 92 -18.16 10.78 23.44
CA HIS A 92 -19.16 10.30 22.53
C HIS A 92 -18.61 10.18 21.09
N ILE A 93 -18.29 8.96 20.68
CA ILE A 93 -17.92 8.68 19.29
C ILE A 93 -19.19 8.83 18.42
N ALA A 94 -19.16 9.75 17.45
CA ALA A 94 -20.28 9.94 16.51
C ALA A 94 -20.27 8.92 15.36
N GLY A 95 -19.09 8.38 15.04
CA GLY A 95 -18.90 7.38 14.00
C GLY A 95 -17.45 7.22 13.60
N THR A 96 -17.23 6.47 12.53
CA THR A 96 -15.93 6.33 11.88
C THR A 96 -16.03 6.83 10.44
N LEU A 97 -14.96 7.44 9.93
CA LEU A 97 -14.91 7.89 8.55
C LEU A 97 -14.90 6.67 7.62
N THR A 98 -15.74 6.71 6.58
CA THR A 98 -15.82 5.61 5.60
C THR A 98 -14.72 5.71 4.53
N PRO A 99 -14.34 4.60 3.87
CA PRO A 99 -13.40 4.66 2.77
C PRO A 99 -13.88 5.62 1.68
N LEU A 100 -12.96 6.42 1.16
CA LEU A 100 -13.19 7.41 0.11
C LEU A 100 -14.30 8.46 0.40
N GLU A 101 -14.75 8.55 1.66
CA GLU A 101 -15.69 9.59 2.06
C GLU A 101 -15.11 10.97 1.76
N LYS A 102 -15.87 11.76 0.99
CA LYS A 102 -15.48 13.13 0.66
C LYS A 102 -15.85 14.06 1.80
N LEU A 103 -14.88 14.82 2.29
CA LEU A 103 -15.07 15.78 3.36
C LEU A 103 -14.68 17.19 2.91
N ASP A 104 -15.48 18.17 3.34
CA ASP A 104 -15.13 19.58 3.25
C ASP A 104 -14.68 20.07 4.64
N ILE A 105 -13.38 20.16 4.83
CA ILE A 105 -12.79 20.62 6.07
C ILE A 105 -13.06 22.12 6.21
N LYS A 106 -13.74 22.50 7.29
CA LYS A 106 -14.17 23.88 7.55
C LYS A 106 -13.15 24.67 8.35
N ASP A 107 -12.42 23.99 9.24
CA ASP A 107 -11.35 24.58 10.04
C ASP A 107 -10.37 23.50 10.53
N VAL A 108 -9.20 23.93 10.96
CA VAL A 108 -8.23 23.12 11.70
C VAL A 108 -7.90 23.83 12.99
N ALA A 109 -8.11 23.16 14.12
CA ALA A 109 -7.97 23.74 15.44
C ALA A 109 -7.17 22.84 16.40
N LEU A 110 -6.71 23.44 17.49
CA LEU A 110 -6.13 22.70 18.62
C LEU A 110 -7.20 22.49 19.68
N ASP A 111 -7.22 21.30 20.25
CA ASP A 111 -8.05 20.97 21.41
C ASP A 111 -7.23 20.15 22.42
N ARG A 112 -7.76 19.98 23.62
CA ARG A 112 -7.12 19.16 24.65
C ARG A 112 -6.98 17.71 24.19
N THR A 113 -5.89 17.07 24.58
CA THR A 113 -5.77 15.61 24.46
C THR A 113 -6.38 14.96 25.70
N PRO A 114 -7.33 14.00 25.55
CA PRO A 114 -7.84 13.26 26.69
C PRO A 114 -6.70 12.60 27.49
N GLY A 115 -6.71 12.81 28.82
CA GLY A 115 -5.70 12.23 29.70
C GLY A 115 -4.32 12.88 29.68
N SER A 116 -4.11 13.97 28.94
CA SER A 116 -2.86 14.72 28.92
C SER A 116 -3.06 16.17 29.35
N THR A 117 -2.06 16.73 30.04
CA THR A 117 -2.03 18.16 30.42
C THR A 117 -1.21 19.00 29.44
N ASN A 118 -0.25 18.41 28.74
CA ASN A 118 0.73 19.14 27.93
C ASN A 118 0.49 18.99 26.43
N GLN A 119 -0.15 17.89 26.01
CA GLN A 119 -0.41 17.64 24.61
C GLN A 119 -1.79 18.15 24.19
N LYS A 120 -1.88 18.65 22.97
CA LYS A 120 -3.13 19.01 22.31
C LYS A 120 -3.32 18.16 21.06
N GLN A 121 -4.58 17.85 20.74
CA GLN A 121 -4.95 17.26 19.46
C GLN A 121 -5.00 18.35 18.39
N VAL A 122 -4.46 18.07 17.22
CA VAL A 122 -4.75 18.83 16.01
C VAL A 122 -5.99 18.20 15.37
N LEU A 123 -7.04 18.97 15.20
CA LEU A 123 -8.34 18.52 14.73
C LEU A 123 -8.66 19.08 13.36
N ALA A 124 -9.14 18.26 12.45
CA ALA A 124 -9.87 18.71 11.28
C ALA A 124 -11.37 18.76 11.62
N ILE A 125 -12.01 19.89 11.37
CA ILE A 125 -13.41 20.16 11.67
C ILE A 125 -14.18 20.14 10.36
N PHE A 126 -15.28 19.37 10.30
CA PHE A 126 -16.10 19.22 9.13
C PHE A 126 -17.60 19.19 9.47
N GLU A 127 -18.46 19.28 8.46
CA GLU A 127 -19.90 19.20 8.63
C GLU A 127 -20.46 17.97 7.92
N LYS A 128 -21.37 17.27 8.58
CA LYS A 128 -22.11 16.14 8.05
C LYS A 128 -23.55 16.21 8.57
N ASP A 129 -24.52 16.11 7.69
CA ASP A 129 -25.97 16.18 8.03
C ASP A 129 -26.33 17.42 8.87
N GLY A 130 -25.72 18.58 8.56
CA GLY A 130 -25.94 19.85 9.24
C GLY A 130 -25.39 19.93 10.66
N LYS A 131 -24.56 18.97 11.08
CA LYS A 131 -23.88 18.95 12.37
C LYS A 131 -22.36 19.06 12.17
N ARG A 132 -21.69 19.67 13.15
CA ARG A 132 -20.24 19.80 13.14
C ARG A 132 -19.59 18.64 13.88
N TYR A 133 -18.54 18.15 13.31
CA TYR A 133 -17.72 17.06 13.85
C TYR A 133 -16.24 17.42 13.75
N SER A 134 -15.44 16.71 14.51
CA SER A 134 -13.99 16.79 14.47
C SER A 134 -13.37 15.41 14.37
N VAL A 135 -12.27 15.32 13.66
CA VAL A 135 -11.42 14.13 13.62
C VAL A 135 -9.97 14.53 13.95
N PRO A 136 -9.29 13.82 14.87
CA PRO A 136 -7.89 14.06 15.14
C PRO A 136 -7.02 13.74 13.92
N ILE A 137 -6.20 14.71 13.50
CA ILE A 137 -5.25 14.59 12.39
C ILE A 137 -3.81 14.75 12.82
N GLY A 138 -3.54 14.94 14.11
CA GLY A 138 -2.19 15.12 14.65
C GLY A 138 -2.20 15.48 16.10
N ILE A 139 -1.02 15.69 16.64
CA ILE A 139 -0.77 16.18 17.99
C ILE A 139 0.19 17.37 17.96
N ASP A 140 0.01 18.27 18.90
CA ASP A 140 0.94 19.32 19.29
C ASP A 140 1.48 19.00 20.69
N ASP A 141 2.78 18.79 20.79
CA ASP A 141 3.50 18.54 22.02
C ASP A 141 4.40 19.76 22.33
N GLU A 142 3.81 20.74 23.04
CA GLU A 142 4.48 22.00 23.42
C GLU A 142 5.09 22.76 22.21
N GLY A 143 4.38 22.81 21.09
CA GLY A 143 4.82 23.47 19.84
C GLY A 143 5.53 22.53 18.86
N ASN A 144 5.70 21.26 19.23
CA ASN A 144 6.24 20.24 18.35
C ASN A 144 5.10 19.45 17.69
N PHE A 145 4.77 19.82 16.46
CA PHE A 145 3.67 19.25 15.74
C PHE A 145 4.03 17.92 15.06
N LYS A 146 3.14 16.93 15.18
CA LYS A 146 3.15 15.68 14.42
C LYS A 146 1.80 15.55 13.74
N ILE A 147 1.72 15.92 12.45
CA ILE A 147 0.48 15.94 11.67
C ILE A 147 0.56 14.82 10.65
N TYR A 148 -0.46 13.95 10.62
CA TYR A 148 -0.54 12.76 9.76
C TYR A 148 -1.73 12.83 8.79
N SER A 149 -2.18 14.04 8.46
CA SER A 149 -3.28 14.23 7.51
C SER A 149 -2.99 13.64 6.11
N ASP A 150 -1.72 13.61 5.69
CA ASP A 150 -1.31 13.03 4.40
C ASP A 150 -1.42 11.49 4.34
N GLU A 151 -1.46 10.83 5.50
CA GLU A 151 -1.75 9.41 5.64
C GLU A 151 -3.26 9.15 5.70
N MET A 152 -4.04 10.13 6.17
CA MET A 152 -5.49 10.00 6.36
C MET A 152 -6.27 10.36 5.11
N PHE A 153 -5.79 11.34 4.33
CA PHE A 153 -6.57 11.95 3.26
C PHE A 153 -5.82 12.01 1.93
N PHE A 154 -6.57 11.83 0.87
CA PHE A 154 -6.20 12.35 -0.45
C PHE A 154 -6.69 13.79 -0.57
N ILE A 155 -5.85 14.66 -1.15
CA ILE A 155 -6.20 16.04 -1.54
C ILE A 155 -6.51 16.15 -3.04
N GLN A 156 -6.65 15.04 -3.70
CA GLN A 156 -7.03 14.89 -5.11
C GLN A 156 -8.10 13.82 -5.18
N ASP A 157 -9.05 13.96 -6.12
CA ASP A 157 -10.09 12.95 -6.30
C ASP A 157 -9.47 11.59 -6.63
N PRO A 158 -9.72 10.55 -5.86
CA PRO A 158 -9.22 9.20 -6.14
C PRO A 158 -9.67 8.66 -7.50
N HIS A 159 -10.84 9.05 -8.02
CA HIS A 159 -11.29 8.67 -9.35
C HIS A 159 -10.38 9.23 -10.44
N ASP A 160 -9.85 10.45 -10.27
CA ASP A 160 -8.89 11.05 -11.19
C ASP A 160 -7.50 10.42 -11.05
N LEU A 161 -7.08 10.07 -9.83
CA LEU A 161 -5.80 9.42 -9.56
C LEU A 161 -5.74 8.03 -10.17
N TYR A 162 -6.79 7.23 -10.03
CA TYR A 162 -6.90 5.85 -10.50
C TYR A 162 -7.85 5.72 -11.69
N LYS A 163 -7.84 6.71 -12.59
CA LYS A 163 -8.70 6.74 -13.79
C LYS A 163 -8.50 5.58 -14.76
N HIS A 164 -7.45 4.78 -14.59
CA HIS A 164 -7.20 3.57 -15.36
C HIS A 164 -8.04 2.38 -14.88
N TRP A 165 -8.71 2.47 -13.71
CA TRP A 165 -9.66 1.45 -13.27
C TRP A 165 -10.97 1.56 -14.05
N SER A 166 -11.61 0.41 -14.30
CA SER A 166 -12.85 0.40 -15.06
C SER A 166 -14.02 1.04 -14.29
N PRO A 167 -15.03 1.56 -15.01
CA PRO A 167 -16.24 2.09 -14.36
C PRO A 167 -16.96 1.07 -13.47
N GLU A 168 -16.94 -0.22 -13.83
CA GLU A 168 -17.53 -1.30 -13.04
C GLU A 168 -16.77 -1.51 -11.72
N MET A 169 -15.44 -1.35 -11.79
CA MET A 169 -14.59 -1.43 -10.60
C MET A 169 -14.91 -0.28 -9.66
N TRP A 170 -14.95 0.96 -10.15
CA TRP A 170 -15.31 2.12 -9.37
C TRP A 170 -16.71 2.02 -8.77
N LYS A 171 -17.69 1.56 -9.55
CA LYS A 171 -19.05 1.32 -9.05
C LYS A 171 -19.08 0.35 -7.87
N ALA A 172 -18.24 -0.70 -7.89
CA ALA A 172 -18.16 -1.62 -6.76
C ALA A 172 -17.51 -0.96 -5.54
N ILE A 173 -16.44 -0.21 -5.74
CA ILE A 173 -15.73 0.53 -4.68
C ILE A 173 -16.68 1.54 -4.02
N ASP A 174 -17.38 2.34 -4.81
CA ASP A 174 -18.32 3.37 -4.31
C ASP A 174 -19.51 2.76 -3.55
N ASN A 175 -19.88 1.52 -3.88
CA ASN A 175 -20.88 0.76 -3.15
C ASN A 175 -20.34 0.00 -1.95
N HIS A 176 -19.05 0.15 -1.61
CA HIS A 176 -18.37 -0.62 -0.56
C HIS A 176 -18.46 -2.15 -0.76
N GLU A 177 -18.41 -2.59 -2.01
CA GLU A 177 -18.45 -4.00 -2.40
C GLU A 177 -17.08 -4.49 -2.85
N VAL A 178 -16.67 -5.65 -2.37
CA VAL A 178 -15.50 -6.36 -2.91
C VAL A 178 -15.93 -7.40 -3.94
N LYS A 179 -15.13 -7.53 -5.01
CA LYS A 179 -15.43 -8.45 -6.11
C LYS A 179 -14.18 -9.26 -6.50
N PRO A 180 -14.37 -10.50 -7.00
CA PRO A 180 -13.27 -11.24 -7.61
C PRO A 180 -12.55 -10.41 -8.66
N GLY A 181 -11.23 -10.52 -8.71
CA GLY A 181 -10.38 -9.76 -9.63
C GLY A 181 -9.92 -8.39 -9.10
N MET A 182 -10.45 -7.89 -8.00
CA MET A 182 -9.91 -6.73 -7.31
C MET A 182 -8.48 -6.97 -6.82
N ASN A 183 -7.63 -5.96 -6.88
CA ASN A 183 -6.37 -5.97 -6.14
C ASN A 183 -6.57 -5.48 -4.70
N GLU A 184 -5.51 -5.52 -3.88
CA GLU A 184 -5.60 -5.17 -2.46
C GLU A 184 -5.92 -3.67 -2.25
N ILE A 185 -5.42 -2.78 -3.14
CA ILE A 185 -5.72 -1.34 -3.08
C ILE A 185 -7.21 -1.10 -3.35
N GLN A 186 -7.76 -1.76 -4.37
CA GLN A 186 -9.18 -1.67 -4.72
C GLN A 186 -10.08 -2.19 -3.58
N ALA A 187 -9.69 -3.31 -2.96
CA ALA A 187 -10.40 -3.84 -1.80
C ALA A 187 -10.31 -2.87 -0.59
N THR A 188 -9.14 -2.27 -0.35
CA THR A 188 -8.95 -1.26 0.69
C THR A 188 -9.82 -0.03 0.46
N PHE A 189 -9.94 0.43 -0.77
CA PHE A 189 -10.81 1.56 -1.12
C PHE A 189 -12.30 1.21 -0.97
N ALA A 190 -12.67 -0.05 -1.16
CA ALA A 190 -14.05 -0.48 -0.98
C ALA A 190 -14.42 -0.64 0.52
N ILE A 191 -13.62 -1.35 1.30
CA ILE A 191 -14.00 -1.82 2.63
C ILE A 191 -13.01 -1.47 3.76
N GLY A 192 -12.13 -0.50 3.51
CA GLY A 192 -11.14 -0.04 4.48
C GLY A 192 -9.89 -0.91 4.51
N MET A 193 -8.97 -0.58 5.43
CA MET A 193 -7.68 -1.24 5.50
C MET A 193 -7.78 -2.64 6.09
N GLY A 194 -7.15 -3.62 5.42
CA GLY A 194 -7.00 -4.99 5.89
C GLY A 194 -5.67 -5.25 6.57
N ALA A 195 -5.60 -6.36 7.30
CA ALA A 195 -4.39 -6.88 7.92
C ALA A 195 -4.01 -8.23 7.29
N PRO A 196 -2.78 -8.40 6.77
CA PRO A 196 -2.35 -9.66 6.19
C PRO A 196 -2.17 -10.74 7.26
N GLU A 197 -2.44 -12.00 6.89
CA GLU A 197 -2.09 -13.15 7.72
C GLU A 197 -0.58 -13.46 7.59
N GLY A 198 0.00 -13.91 8.70
CA GLY A 198 1.40 -14.32 8.76
C GLY A 198 2.39 -13.19 8.42
N THR A 199 3.39 -13.47 7.60
CA THR A 199 4.41 -12.49 7.18
C THR A 199 3.89 -11.48 6.16
N GLY A 200 2.71 -11.69 5.61
CA GLY A 200 2.14 -10.91 4.51
C GLY A 200 2.88 -11.05 3.18
N LEU A 201 3.93 -11.86 3.14
CA LEU A 201 4.69 -12.19 1.93
C LEU A 201 4.25 -13.57 1.47
N GLY A 202 3.58 -13.67 0.36
CA GLY A 202 3.15 -14.96 -0.16
C GLY A 202 2.27 -14.85 -1.38
N ASN A 203 2.15 -15.96 -2.09
CA ASN A 203 1.18 -16.14 -3.15
C ASN A 203 0.63 -17.58 -3.06
N PRO A 204 -0.59 -17.78 -2.58
CA PRO A 204 -1.60 -16.75 -2.30
C PRO A 204 -1.29 -15.91 -1.03
N ARG A 205 -1.76 -14.67 -1.00
CA ARG A 205 -1.74 -13.74 0.13
C ARG A 205 -3.16 -13.63 0.70
N ILE A 206 -3.28 -13.79 2.01
CA ILE A 206 -4.57 -13.69 2.70
C ILE A 206 -4.58 -12.40 3.51
N VAL A 207 -5.68 -11.65 3.42
CA VAL A 207 -5.87 -10.39 4.13
C VAL A 207 -7.24 -10.38 4.79
N ASN A 208 -7.27 -10.00 6.05
CA ASN A 208 -8.48 -9.85 6.85
C ASN A 208 -8.86 -8.37 6.94
N PHE A 209 -10.05 -8.04 6.51
CA PHE A 209 -10.61 -6.69 6.52
C PHE A 209 -11.67 -6.61 7.62
N PRO A 210 -11.49 -5.75 8.64
CA PRO A 210 -12.50 -5.55 9.70
C PRO A 210 -13.82 -4.98 9.19
N ASN A 211 -13.80 -4.18 8.12
CA ASN A 211 -14.96 -3.65 7.39
C ASN A 211 -16.07 -3.16 8.34
N ASN A 212 -15.72 -2.27 9.27
CA ASN A 212 -16.65 -1.66 10.23
C ASN A 212 -17.53 -2.67 10.98
N GLY A 213 -16.97 -3.80 11.40
CA GLY A 213 -17.70 -4.84 12.14
C GLY A 213 -18.36 -5.92 11.28
N HIS A 214 -18.19 -5.86 9.96
CA HIS A 214 -18.62 -6.89 9.00
C HIS A 214 -17.38 -7.54 8.37
N PRO A 215 -16.60 -8.36 9.11
CA PRO A 215 -15.29 -8.79 8.67
C PRO A 215 -15.35 -9.58 7.36
N VAL A 216 -14.37 -9.32 6.50
CA VAL A 216 -14.21 -10.00 5.22
C VAL A 216 -12.79 -10.54 5.12
N ARG A 217 -12.65 -11.81 4.77
CA ARG A 217 -11.36 -12.46 4.52
C ARG A 217 -11.19 -12.68 3.03
N ILE A 218 -10.12 -12.12 2.47
CA ILE A 218 -9.86 -12.19 1.02
C ILE A 218 -8.54 -12.90 0.77
N THR A 219 -8.58 -13.88 -0.15
CA THR A 219 -7.40 -14.53 -0.69
C THR A 219 -7.02 -13.89 -2.01
N PHE A 220 -5.82 -13.33 -2.08
CA PHE A 220 -5.25 -12.77 -3.31
C PHE A 220 -4.26 -13.74 -3.93
N THR A 221 -4.51 -14.18 -5.15
CA THR A 221 -3.59 -14.98 -5.96
C THR A 221 -3.08 -14.12 -7.11
N ASN A 222 -1.75 -14.03 -7.24
CA ASN A 222 -1.10 -13.13 -8.22
C ASN A 222 -1.63 -11.68 -8.13
N GLY A 223 -1.84 -11.19 -6.89
CA GLY A 223 -2.30 -9.83 -6.62
C GLY A 223 -3.78 -9.56 -6.90
N LYS A 224 -4.58 -10.58 -7.23
CA LYS A 224 -6.02 -10.46 -7.51
C LYS A 224 -6.85 -11.30 -6.55
N ALA A 225 -7.96 -10.75 -6.07
CA ALA A 225 -8.91 -11.45 -5.22
C ALA A 225 -9.51 -12.67 -5.95
N THR A 226 -9.31 -13.86 -5.39
CA THR A 226 -9.79 -15.13 -5.95
C THR A 226 -10.83 -15.79 -5.07
N ASP A 227 -10.77 -15.56 -3.76
CA ASP A 227 -11.76 -16.07 -2.80
C ASP A 227 -12.10 -14.96 -1.79
N ILE A 228 -13.39 -14.77 -1.54
CA ILE A 228 -13.94 -13.72 -0.67
C ILE A 228 -14.90 -14.38 0.30
N GLN A 229 -14.55 -14.40 1.58
CA GLN A 229 -15.32 -15.00 2.64
C GLN A 229 -15.84 -13.90 3.57
N GLN A 230 -17.17 -13.84 3.71
CA GLN A 230 -17.80 -12.99 4.70
C GLN A 230 -17.65 -13.65 6.07
N GLY A 231 -17.14 -12.90 7.05
CA GLY A 231 -17.13 -13.34 8.43
C GLY A 231 -18.56 -13.37 9.01
N SER A 232 -18.82 -14.33 9.83
CA SER A 232 -20.07 -14.43 10.60
C SER A 232 -19.99 -13.61 11.88
#